data_c4e735c2f0295981543fde97a7307306
#
_entry.id   c4e735c2f0295981543fde97a7307306
#
_cell.length_a   1.000
_cell.length_b   1.000
_cell.length_c   1.000
_cell.angle_alpha   90.00
_cell.angle_beta   90.00
_cell.angle_gamma   90.00
#
_symmetry.space_group_name_H-M   'P 1'
#
loop_
_entity.id
_entity.type
_entity.pdbx_description
1 polymer ?
#
loop_
_entity_poly.entity_id
_entity_poly.type
_entity_poly.pdbx_seq_one_letter_code
_entity_poly.pdbx_strand_id
1 'polypeptide(L)'
;MSENQNELNIKINENSKMKKFFILLIMLLLLLIPIGFWFGIIKDRESYKQEAIRDVAAAWGDVQIFSSPAMSFTRKKDKSTETVYLTLNNYNVDVKITTEIRKKGIFKVPVYTADVKLQGDFKNDYGNISDKELTTSFSVEDSIGFIEEPKFKINNLPEVVAQDTKYSTKLRNTGASIPFEISYKIRGINELFAGLGGQLNNVKISGNWADPSFTGNFLPTKREITNDGFTSEWRVPKVATTNVSAVTPATVGKYKYNDIDRNAKVGVSLLMPVDNYRMATRALKYAFLFITLTFLSYFIFELTAQDKKRIHPLQYLMLGGAMLIFYLLLVSISEFAPFAGAYVISAAMTIGLISAYTYFVITKRENLRFTTIITILLALLYAFLYILLLLQDLALLLGSLGLFVIIAVIMYATRNVDWYGEN
;
A
#
# COMPACT_ATOMS: atom_id res chain seq x y z
N MET A 1 -58.36 39.72 -16.28
CA MET A 1 -57.65 38.95 -17.31
C MET A 1 -56.13 38.97 -17.11
N SER A 2 -55.51 40.03 -16.58
CA SER A 2 -54.06 40.12 -16.34
C SER A 2 -53.54 39.23 -15.18
N GLU A 3 -54.31 39.06 -14.11
CA GLU A 3 -53.92 38.22 -12.95
C GLU A 3 -53.84 36.75 -13.33
N ASN A 4 -54.80 36.22 -14.07
CA ASN A 4 -54.78 34.82 -14.53
C ASN A 4 -53.62 34.50 -15.49
N GLN A 5 -53.15 35.46 -16.28
CA GLN A 5 -51.98 35.26 -17.14
C GLN A 5 -50.67 35.31 -16.34
N ASN A 6 -50.59 36.09 -15.27
CA ASN A 6 -49.42 36.11 -14.38
C ASN A 6 -49.32 34.82 -13.56
N GLU A 7 -50.39 34.31 -12.98
CA GLU A 7 -50.40 33.03 -12.26
C GLU A 7 -50.04 31.84 -13.17
N LEU A 8 -50.54 31.86 -14.43
CA LEU A 8 -50.23 30.81 -15.41
C LEU A 8 -48.75 30.83 -15.83
N ASN A 9 -48.19 32.03 -16.02
CA ASN A 9 -46.78 32.21 -16.36
C ASN A 9 -45.87 31.84 -15.19
N ILE A 10 -46.24 32.11 -13.95
CA ILE A 10 -45.51 31.72 -12.73
C ILE A 10 -45.51 30.21 -12.59
N LYS A 11 -46.67 29.51 -12.70
CA LYS A 11 -46.76 28.03 -12.67
C LYS A 11 -45.99 27.34 -13.79
N ILE A 12 -45.95 27.91 -15.01
CA ILE A 12 -45.18 27.38 -16.12
C ILE A 12 -43.67 27.52 -15.86
N ASN A 13 -43.24 28.61 -15.22
CA ASN A 13 -41.81 28.86 -14.91
C ASN A 13 -41.30 27.95 -13.78
N GLU A 14 -42.10 27.74 -12.73
CA GLU A 14 -41.78 26.77 -11.64
C GLU A 14 -41.66 25.34 -12.11
N ASN A 15 -42.62 24.87 -12.92
CA ASN A 15 -42.56 23.56 -13.54
C ASN A 15 -41.32 23.38 -14.43
N SER A 16 -40.83 24.44 -15.05
CA SER A 16 -39.62 24.44 -15.88
C SER A 16 -38.33 24.27 -15.04
N LYS A 17 -38.21 25.00 -13.91
CA LYS A 17 -37.05 24.93 -12.98
C LYS A 17 -36.97 23.54 -12.32
N MET A 18 -38.11 23.04 -11.81
CA MET A 18 -38.19 21.72 -11.19
C MET A 18 -37.90 20.58 -12.16
N LYS A 19 -38.45 20.62 -13.37
CA LYS A 19 -38.12 19.65 -14.44
C LYS A 19 -36.63 19.63 -14.73
N LYS A 20 -35.97 20.78 -14.79
CA LYS A 20 -34.53 20.89 -15.03
C LYS A 20 -33.72 20.28 -13.90
N PHE A 21 -34.08 20.56 -12.66
CA PHE A 21 -33.45 19.94 -11.49
C PHE A 21 -33.49 18.41 -11.55
N PHE A 22 -34.65 17.83 -11.88
CA PHE A 22 -34.79 16.38 -12.05
C PHE A 22 -33.94 15.84 -13.23
N ILE A 23 -33.86 16.57 -14.33
CA ILE A 23 -33.00 16.19 -15.46
C ILE A 23 -31.53 16.20 -15.03
N LEU A 24 -31.06 17.22 -14.28
CA LEU A 24 -29.70 17.27 -13.77
C LEU A 24 -29.40 16.14 -12.79
N LEU A 25 -30.36 15.80 -11.94
CA LEU A 25 -30.25 14.66 -11.03
C LEU A 25 -30.11 13.33 -11.79
N ILE A 26 -30.94 13.13 -12.82
CA ILE A 26 -30.84 11.94 -13.68
C ILE A 26 -29.48 11.89 -14.37
N MET A 27 -28.98 13.02 -14.90
CA MET A 27 -27.67 13.10 -15.53
C MET A 27 -26.54 12.81 -14.56
N LEU A 28 -26.63 13.29 -13.32
CA LEU A 28 -25.69 13.01 -12.27
C LEU A 28 -25.65 11.51 -11.96
N LEU A 29 -26.83 10.85 -11.86
CA LEU A 29 -26.93 9.40 -11.69
C LEU A 29 -26.38 8.64 -12.90
N LEU A 30 -26.59 9.13 -14.12
CA LEU A 30 -26.06 8.51 -15.31
C LEU A 30 -24.53 8.55 -15.35
N LEU A 31 -23.89 9.58 -14.76
CA LEU A 31 -22.44 9.67 -14.65
C LEU A 31 -21.84 8.68 -13.62
N LEU A 32 -22.67 8.02 -12.78
CA LEU A 32 -22.20 6.91 -11.93
C LEU A 32 -21.80 5.67 -12.75
N ILE A 33 -22.38 5.49 -13.93
CA ILE A 33 -22.07 4.34 -14.80
C ILE A 33 -20.60 4.35 -15.22
N PRO A 34 -20.05 5.42 -15.86
CA PRO A 34 -18.62 5.47 -16.18
C PRO A 34 -17.72 5.42 -14.94
N ILE A 35 -18.14 5.92 -13.78
CA ILE A 35 -17.37 5.76 -12.54
C ILE A 35 -17.14 4.27 -12.22
N GLY A 36 -18.17 3.43 -12.38
CA GLY A 36 -18.04 1.97 -12.23
C GLY A 36 -17.03 1.36 -13.22
N PHE A 37 -17.04 1.80 -14.48
CA PHE A 37 -16.05 1.39 -15.48
C PHE A 37 -14.62 1.77 -15.09
N TRP A 38 -14.40 2.99 -14.57
CA TRP A 38 -13.08 3.45 -14.12
C TRP A 38 -12.56 2.61 -12.96
N PHE A 39 -13.42 2.21 -12.01
CA PHE A 39 -13.02 1.27 -10.95
C PHE A 39 -12.54 -0.05 -11.53
N GLY A 40 -13.22 -0.59 -12.54
CA GLY A 40 -12.80 -1.78 -13.27
C GLY A 40 -11.41 -1.62 -13.88
N ILE A 41 -11.18 -0.55 -14.64
CA ILE A 41 -9.89 -0.28 -15.30
C ILE A 41 -8.76 -0.16 -14.28
N ILE A 42 -8.97 0.56 -13.17
CA ILE A 42 -7.94 0.71 -12.13
C ILE A 42 -7.62 -0.65 -11.49
N LYS A 43 -8.64 -1.46 -11.23
CA LYS A 43 -8.48 -2.81 -10.66
C LYS A 43 -7.73 -3.74 -11.61
N ASP A 44 -8.01 -3.68 -12.91
CA ASP A 44 -7.30 -4.47 -13.91
C ASP A 44 -5.82 -4.07 -13.97
N ARG A 45 -5.52 -2.76 -13.92
CA ARG A 45 -4.14 -2.27 -13.85
C ARG A 45 -3.40 -2.71 -12.59
N GLU A 46 -4.07 -2.70 -11.44
CA GLU A 46 -3.53 -3.23 -10.20
C GLU A 46 -3.26 -4.74 -10.30
N SER A 47 -4.15 -5.49 -10.97
CA SER A 47 -3.96 -6.93 -11.23
C SER A 47 -2.75 -7.20 -12.12
N TYR A 48 -2.55 -6.43 -13.20
CA TYR A 48 -1.35 -6.54 -14.05
C TYR A 48 -0.06 -6.20 -13.28
N LYS A 49 -0.11 -5.22 -12.36
CA LYS A 49 1.01 -4.94 -11.46
C LYS A 49 1.34 -6.15 -10.59
N GLN A 50 0.33 -6.78 -9.99
CA GLN A 50 0.52 -7.98 -9.16
C GLN A 50 1.04 -9.18 -9.98
N GLU A 51 0.61 -9.33 -11.23
CA GLU A 51 1.14 -10.33 -12.14
C GLU A 51 2.63 -10.08 -12.43
N ALA A 52 3.00 -8.84 -12.76
CA ALA A 52 4.40 -8.46 -12.97
C ALA A 52 5.28 -8.74 -11.72
N ILE A 53 4.76 -8.48 -10.52
CA ILE A 53 5.43 -8.81 -9.25
C ILE A 53 5.62 -10.33 -9.12
N ARG A 54 4.59 -11.14 -9.38
CA ARG A 54 4.67 -12.61 -9.33
C ARG A 54 5.67 -13.15 -10.35
N ASP A 55 5.70 -12.61 -11.56
CA ASP A 55 6.67 -13.02 -12.59
C ASP A 55 8.12 -12.75 -12.17
N VAL A 56 8.37 -11.60 -11.53
CA VAL A 56 9.70 -11.28 -10.99
C VAL A 56 10.03 -12.21 -9.83
N ALA A 57 9.08 -12.46 -8.92
CA ALA A 57 9.23 -13.35 -7.78
C ALA A 57 9.61 -14.77 -8.23
N ALA A 58 8.91 -15.31 -9.22
CA ALA A 58 9.16 -16.66 -9.75
C ALA A 58 10.58 -16.86 -10.32
N ALA A 59 11.23 -15.79 -10.79
CA ALA A 59 12.57 -15.84 -11.36
C ALA A 59 13.68 -15.37 -10.41
N TRP A 60 13.31 -14.57 -9.39
CA TRP A 60 14.28 -13.94 -8.48
C TRP A 60 14.27 -14.55 -7.09
N GLY A 61 13.15 -14.99 -6.61
CA GLY A 61 12.83 -15.43 -5.26
C GLY A 61 11.69 -14.57 -4.69
N ASP A 62 10.78 -15.21 -3.99
CA ASP A 62 9.62 -14.56 -3.36
C ASP A 62 9.99 -13.92 -2.01
N VAL A 63 9.00 -13.49 -1.24
CA VAL A 63 9.18 -13.06 0.16
C VAL A 63 9.96 -14.12 0.93
N GLN A 64 11.02 -13.69 1.62
CA GLN A 64 11.89 -14.60 2.34
C GLN A 64 11.56 -14.62 3.83
N ILE A 65 11.35 -15.82 4.34
CA ILE A 65 11.23 -16.09 5.76
C ILE A 65 12.23 -17.18 6.09
N PHE A 66 13.22 -16.90 6.93
CA PHE A 66 14.13 -17.91 7.39
C PHE A 66 13.87 -18.28 8.86
N SER A 67 13.97 -19.58 9.13
CA SER A 67 13.78 -20.12 10.48
C SER A 67 14.97 -19.82 11.38
N SER A 68 14.76 -19.88 12.69
CA SER A 68 15.86 -20.12 13.61
C SER A 68 16.47 -21.51 13.34
N PRO A 69 17.79 -21.69 13.51
CA PRO A 69 18.41 -23.01 13.37
C PRO A 69 17.98 -23.96 14.48
N ALA A 70 17.97 -25.25 14.16
CA ALA A 70 17.73 -26.31 15.10
C ALA A 70 18.90 -27.32 15.04
N MET A 71 19.31 -27.82 16.18
CA MET A 71 20.33 -28.87 16.30
C MET A 71 19.72 -30.08 17.00
N SER A 72 19.92 -31.26 16.40
CA SER A 72 19.34 -32.50 16.90
C SER A 72 20.31 -33.65 16.80
N PHE A 73 20.07 -34.69 17.56
CA PHE A 73 20.72 -35.99 17.46
C PHE A 73 19.70 -37.11 17.70
N THR A 74 20.04 -38.32 17.25
CA THR A 74 19.22 -39.52 17.48
C THR A 74 19.69 -40.29 18.68
N ARG A 75 18.74 -40.73 19.51
CA ARG A 75 19.00 -41.61 20.66
C ARG A 75 18.12 -42.85 20.58
N LYS A 76 18.70 -44.02 20.83
CA LYS A 76 17.92 -45.25 21.01
C LYS A 76 17.25 -45.24 22.36
N LYS A 77 15.95 -45.46 22.40
CA LYS A 77 15.16 -45.60 23.61
C LYS A 77 14.33 -46.87 23.44
N ASP A 78 14.71 -47.90 24.20
CA ASP A 78 14.13 -49.24 24.11
C ASP A 78 14.17 -49.80 22.66
N LYS A 79 13.01 -49.99 22.06
CA LYS A 79 12.84 -50.49 20.67
C LYS A 79 12.66 -49.40 19.62
N SER A 80 12.72 -48.11 20.02
CA SER A 80 12.47 -46.95 19.14
C SER A 80 13.68 -46.03 19.05
N THR A 81 13.77 -45.27 17.98
CA THR A 81 14.74 -44.20 17.80
C THR A 81 14.02 -42.87 18.04
N GLU A 82 14.52 -42.08 18.98
CA GLU A 82 14.01 -40.77 19.32
C GLU A 82 14.95 -39.69 18.78
N THR A 83 14.40 -38.65 18.15
CA THR A 83 15.15 -37.45 17.78
C THR A 83 15.07 -36.45 18.92
N VAL A 84 16.21 -36.05 19.45
CA VAL A 84 16.35 -35.10 20.54
C VAL A 84 16.85 -33.79 19.99
N TYR A 85 16.15 -32.70 20.30
CA TYR A 85 16.54 -31.34 19.93
C TYR A 85 17.22 -30.64 21.08
N LEU A 86 18.33 -29.97 20.79
CA LEU A 86 19.03 -29.11 21.74
C LEU A 86 18.34 -27.75 21.81
N THR A 87 18.39 -27.15 23.00
CA THR A 87 17.82 -25.82 23.23
C THR A 87 18.72 -24.75 22.63
N LEU A 88 18.17 -23.94 21.70
CA LEU A 88 18.84 -22.75 21.19
C LEU A 88 18.83 -21.68 22.31
N ASN A 89 20.02 -21.33 22.82
CA ASN A 89 20.16 -20.41 23.94
C ASN A 89 20.27 -18.98 23.47
N ASN A 90 21.45 -18.51 23.09
CA ASN A 90 21.61 -17.18 22.47
C ASN A 90 21.47 -17.31 20.96
N TYR A 91 20.68 -16.43 20.37
CA TYR A 91 20.48 -16.40 18.93
C TYR A 91 20.66 -14.98 18.41
N ASN A 92 21.74 -14.78 17.66
CA ASN A 92 22.09 -13.51 17.04
C ASN A 92 21.94 -13.62 15.54
N VAL A 93 21.21 -12.71 14.96
CA VAL A 93 20.94 -12.59 13.52
C VAL A 93 21.48 -11.26 13.04
N ASP A 94 22.34 -11.29 12.04
CA ASP A 94 22.80 -10.07 11.34
C ASP A 94 22.46 -10.20 9.86
N VAL A 95 21.66 -9.25 9.36
CA VAL A 95 21.20 -9.22 7.98
C VAL A 95 21.56 -7.89 7.36
N LYS A 96 22.29 -7.95 6.25
CA LYS A 96 22.60 -6.78 5.43
C LYS A 96 21.88 -6.88 4.10
N ILE A 97 20.91 -5.98 3.87
CA ILE A 97 20.07 -5.95 2.67
C ILE A 97 20.64 -4.95 1.67
N THR A 98 20.78 -5.36 0.43
CA THR A 98 21.05 -4.48 -0.71
C THR A 98 19.87 -4.52 -1.65
N THR A 99 19.16 -3.38 -1.80
CA THR A 99 17.96 -3.26 -2.60
C THR A 99 18.25 -2.68 -3.97
N GLU A 100 17.52 -3.14 -4.96
CA GLU A 100 17.48 -2.58 -6.31
C GLU A 100 16.04 -2.56 -6.83
N ILE A 101 15.76 -1.70 -7.82
CA ILE A 101 14.44 -1.66 -8.46
C ILE A 101 14.55 -2.32 -9.83
N ARG A 102 13.82 -3.42 -10.02
CA ARG A 102 13.67 -4.07 -11.33
C ARG A 102 12.41 -3.60 -12.03
N LYS A 103 12.46 -3.53 -13.35
CA LYS A 103 11.32 -3.16 -14.20
C LYS A 103 10.80 -4.38 -14.94
N LYS A 104 9.49 -4.61 -14.88
CA LYS A 104 8.76 -5.54 -15.74
C LYS A 104 7.69 -4.75 -16.48
N GLY A 105 7.92 -4.47 -17.77
CA GLY A 105 7.12 -3.49 -18.50
C GLY A 105 7.22 -2.10 -17.87
N ILE A 106 6.07 -1.52 -17.53
CA ILE A 106 5.97 -0.22 -16.85
C ILE A 106 6.09 -0.32 -15.32
N PHE A 107 5.98 -1.54 -14.76
CA PHE A 107 5.94 -1.75 -13.31
C PHE A 107 7.34 -1.82 -12.71
N LYS A 108 7.50 -1.18 -11.56
CA LYS A 108 8.72 -1.19 -10.76
C LYS A 108 8.52 -2.15 -9.59
N VAL A 109 9.41 -3.11 -9.44
CA VAL A 109 9.39 -4.11 -8.38
C VAL A 109 10.67 -3.97 -7.55
N PRO A 110 10.56 -3.61 -6.26
CA PRO A 110 11.71 -3.62 -5.38
C PRO A 110 12.12 -5.07 -5.12
N VAL A 111 13.37 -5.37 -5.44
CA VAL A 111 14.00 -6.65 -5.15
C VAL A 111 15.20 -6.42 -4.25
N TYR A 112 15.64 -7.45 -3.56
CA TYR A 112 16.81 -7.36 -2.70
C TYR A 112 17.70 -8.58 -2.77
N THR A 113 18.94 -8.37 -2.39
CA THR A 113 19.90 -9.40 -1.99
C THR A 113 20.21 -9.20 -0.51
N ALA A 114 20.24 -10.26 0.27
CA ALA A 114 20.54 -10.21 1.70
C ALA A 114 21.69 -11.15 2.04
N ASP A 115 22.71 -10.60 2.67
CA ASP A 115 23.75 -11.37 3.36
C ASP A 115 23.23 -11.68 4.77
N VAL A 116 23.03 -12.96 5.07
CA VAL A 116 22.46 -13.43 6.34
C VAL A 116 23.55 -14.16 7.13
N LYS A 117 23.69 -13.77 8.38
CA LYS A 117 24.59 -14.40 9.35
C LYS A 117 23.82 -14.76 10.61
N LEU A 118 23.76 -16.05 10.91
CA LEU A 118 23.13 -16.60 12.10
C LEU A 118 24.22 -17.12 13.04
N GLN A 119 24.26 -16.64 14.26
CA GLN A 119 25.25 -17.04 15.26
C GLN A 119 24.57 -17.33 16.60
N GLY A 120 25.17 -18.18 17.39
CA GLY A 120 24.66 -18.47 18.73
C GLY A 120 25.24 -19.70 19.35
N ASP A 121 24.51 -20.25 20.30
CA ASP A 121 24.88 -21.46 20.98
C ASP A 121 23.67 -22.34 21.31
N PHE A 122 23.87 -23.65 21.19
CA PHE A 122 22.91 -24.64 21.67
C PHE A 122 23.34 -25.15 23.05
N LYS A 123 22.40 -25.16 24.00
CA LYS A 123 22.61 -25.72 25.34
C LYS A 123 22.57 -27.24 25.26
N ASN A 124 23.59 -27.88 25.79
CA ASN A 124 23.67 -29.33 25.88
C ASN A 124 23.37 -29.77 27.31
N ASP A 125 22.14 -30.20 27.56
CA ASP A 125 21.68 -30.73 28.87
C ASP A 125 21.84 -32.27 28.99
N TYR A 126 22.43 -32.93 27.94
CA TYR A 126 22.48 -34.39 27.84
C TYR A 126 23.86 -35.00 28.15
N GLY A 127 24.79 -34.18 28.67
CA GLY A 127 26.14 -34.63 28.98
C GLY A 127 27.01 -34.87 27.75
N ASN A 128 27.82 -35.96 27.78
CA ASN A 128 28.69 -36.26 26.67
C ASN A 128 27.91 -36.90 25.50
N ILE A 129 27.79 -36.20 24.42
CA ILE A 129 27.16 -36.65 23.19
C ILE A 129 28.15 -36.76 22.01
N SER A 130 29.46 -36.91 22.30
CA SER A 130 30.54 -36.96 21.29
C SER A 130 30.38 -38.09 20.28
N ASP A 131 29.77 -39.19 20.67
CA ASP A 131 29.55 -40.35 19.79
C ASP A 131 28.30 -40.15 18.90
N LYS A 132 27.53 -39.13 19.12
CA LYS A 132 26.30 -38.86 18.37
C LYS A 132 26.60 -38.02 17.13
N GLU A 133 25.88 -38.34 16.07
CA GLU A 133 25.82 -37.48 14.90
C GLU A 133 24.85 -36.31 15.18
N LEU A 134 25.39 -35.11 15.22
CA LEU A 134 24.61 -33.85 15.41
C LEU A 134 24.24 -33.32 14.04
N THR A 135 22.94 -33.15 13.83
CA THR A 135 22.39 -32.48 12.63
C THR A 135 21.94 -31.07 12.96
N THR A 136 22.59 -30.12 12.34
CA THR A 136 22.18 -28.70 12.37
C THR A 136 21.39 -28.38 11.11
N SER A 137 20.23 -27.75 11.26
CA SER A 137 19.38 -27.41 10.11
C SER A 137 18.71 -26.05 10.31
N PHE A 138 18.43 -25.37 9.21
CA PHE A 138 17.54 -24.21 9.12
C PHE A 138 16.69 -24.35 7.88
N SER A 139 15.69 -23.48 7.68
CA SER A 139 14.86 -23.47 6.49
C SER A 139 14.62 -22.05 6.01
N VAL A 140 14.45 -21.89 4.72
CA VAL A 140 14.07 -20.66 4.03
C VAL A 140 12.78 -20.93 3.27
N GLU A 141 11.86 -19.99 3.21
CA GLU A 141 10.54 -20.17 2.59
C GLU A 141 10.65 -20.49 1.10
N ASP A 142 11.50 -19.74 0.38
CA ASP A 142 11.72 -19.96 -1.03
C ASP A 142 13.19 -20.23 -1.35
N SER A 143 13.49 -21.49 -1.71
CA SER A 143 14.83 -21.94 -2.05
C SER A 143 15.39 -21.36 -3.36
N ILE A 144 14.53 -20.85 -4.27
CA ILE A 144 14.95 -20.13 -5.49
C ILE A 144 15.78 -18.88 -5.13
N GLY A 145 15.53 -18.34 -3.93
CA GLY A 145 16.25 -17.19 -3.41
C GLY A 145 17.74 -17.42 -3.13
N PHE A 146 18.24 -18.65 -2.96
CA PHE A 146 19.66 -18.87 -2.69
C PHE A 146 20.54 -18.44 -3.86
N ILE A 147 21.59 -17.68 -3.54
CA ILE A 147 22.63 -17.24 -4.49
C ILE A 147 23.89 -18.10 -4.31
N GLU A 148 24.20 -18.45 -3.07
CA GLU A 148 25.35 -19.24 -2.68
C GLU A 148 24.90 -20.35 -1.72
N GLU A 149 25.63 -21.47 -1.74
CA GLU A 149 25.41 -22.56 -0.80
C GLU A 149 25.70 -22.12 0.64
N PRO A 150 24.89 -22.56 1.62
CA PRO A 150 25.08 -22.20 3.01
C PRO A 150 26.41 -22.72 3.57
N LYS A 151 27.06 -21.91 4.39
CA LYS A 151 28.29 -22.25 5.11
C LYS A 151 27.97 -22.47 6.57
N PHE A 152 28.44 -23.59 7.10
CA PHE A 152 28.26 -23.99 8.49
C PHE A 152 29.63 -24.04 9.21
N LYS A 153 29.68 -23.41 10.37
CA LYS A 153 30.78 -23.56 11.32
C LYS A 153 30.18 -23.97 12.66
N ILE A 154 30.45 -25.18 13.08
CA ILE A 154 29.91 -25.75 14.31
C ILE A 154 31.06 -26.02 15.30
N ASN A 155 30.97 -25.45 16.49
CA ASN A 155 31.98 -25.49 17.53
C ASN A 155 33.36 -25.04 16.97
N ASN A 156 34.42 -25.79 17.25
CA ASN A 156 35.79 -25.51 16.78
C ASN A 156 36.13 -26.20 15.43
N LEU A 157 35.12 -26.72 14.74
CA LEU A 157 35.34 -27.33 13.41
C LEU A 157 35.59 -26.24 12.35
N PRO A 158 36.32 -26.55 11.29
CA PRO A 158 36.45 -25.64 10.15
C PRO A 158 35.10 -25.39 9.51
N GLU A 159 34.96 -24.26 8.83
CA GLU A 159 33.78 -23.88 8.05
C GLU A 159 33.60 -24.89 6.89
N VAL A 160 32.39 -25.35 6.67
CA VAL A 160 31.99 -26.31 5.62
C VAL A 160 30.88 -25.71 4.79
N VAL A 161 31.01 -25.78 3.48
CA VAL A 161 29.92 -25.45 2.53
C VAL A 161 29.01 -26.67 2.43
N ALA A 162 27.73 -26.52 2.69
CA ALA A 162 26.73 -27.57 2.62
C ALA A 162 25.87 -27.40 1.36
N GLN A 163 25.60 -28.55 0.68
CA GLN A 163 24.71 -28.55 -0.49
C GLN A 163 23.21 -28.46 -0.15
N ASP A 164 22.88 -28.37 1.14
CA ASP A 164 21.50 -28.25 1.64
C ASP A 164 21.48 -27.34 2.88
N THR A 165 20.31 -27.00 3.33
CA THR A 165 20.06 -26.29 4.61
C THR A 165 20.29 -27.17 5.85
N LYS A 166 20.95 -28.30 5.68
CA LYS A 166 21.29 -29.28 6.73
C LYS A 166 22.75 -29.65 6.67
N TYR A 167 23.38 -29.72 7.84
CA TYR A 167 24.73 -30.21 8.00
C TYR A 167 24.84 -31.16 9.19
N SER A 168 25.36 -32.34 8.97
CA SER A 168 25.58 -33.39 10.00
C SER A 168 27.05 -33.55 10.30
N THR A 169 27.41 -33.59 11.59
CA THR A 169 28.78 -33.74 12.06
C THR A 169 28.86 -34.48 13.40
N LYS A 170 30.00 -35.07 13.70
CA LYS A 170 30.32 -35.62 15.01
C LYS A 170 31.35 -34.72 15.70
N LEU A 171 31.06 -34.30 16.92
CA LEU A 171 31.96 -33.49 17.71
C LEU A 171 32.77 -34.41 18.64
N ARG A 172 34.09 -34.30 18.66
CA ARG A 172 34.99 -35.10 19.53
C ARG A 172 34.83 -34.75 21.01
N ASN A 173 34.46 -33.51 21.30
CA ASN A 173 34.20 -33.03 22.66
C ASN A 173 33.00 -32.09 22.63
N THR A 174 31.97 -32.41 23.43
CA THR A 174 30.77 -31.62 23.56
C THR A 174 30.71 -31.02 24.98
N GLY A 175 30.95 -29.71 25.06
CA GLY A 175 30.75 -28.96 26.32
C GLY A 175 29.25 -28.77 26.63
N ALA A 176 28.98 -27.99 27.66
CA ALA A 176 27.61 -27.59 28.04
C ALA A 176 26.99 -26.61 27.00
N SER A 177 27.81 -25.99 26.16
CA SER A 177 27.39 -25.09 25.09
C SER A 177 28.08 -25.46 23.79
N ILE A 178 27.35 -25.50 22.70
CA ILE A 178 27.83 -25.79 21.37
C ILE A 178 27.59 -24.56 20.49
N PRO A 179 28.64 -23.74 20.26
CA PRO A 179 28.52 -22.55 19.42
C PRO A 179 28.36 -22.93 17.93
N PHE A 180 27.65 -22.10 17.21
CA PHE A 180 27.48 -22.24 15.76
C PHE A 180 27.52 -20.88 15.07
N GLU A 181 27.88 -20.93 13.80
CA GLU A 181 27.73 -19.87 12.83
C GLU A 181 27.23 -20.43 11.51
N ILE A 182 26.19 -19.82 10.94
CA ILE A 182 25.67 -20.18 9.62
C ILE A 182 25.62 -18.89 8.82
N SER A 183 26.18 -18.91 7.62
CA SER A 183 26.15 -17.76 6.72
C SER A 183 25.70 -18.19 5.33
N TYR A 184 24.89 -17.36 4.71
CA TYR A 184 24.38 -17.57 3.37
C TYR A 184 23.92 -16.26 2.74
N LYS A 185 23.75 -16.27 1.41
CA LYS A 185 23.26 -15.15 0.65
C LYS A 185 21.98 -15.54 -0.07
N ILE A 186 20.94 -14.73 0.15
CA ILE A 186 19.62 -14.93 -0.46
C ILE A 186 19.15 -13.67 -1.17
N ARG A 187 18.22 -13.85 -2.07
CA ARG A 187 17.52 -12.78 -2.76
C ARG A 187 16.02 -12.98 -2.60
N GLY A 188 15.27 -11.90 -2.69
CA GLY A 188 13.82 -11.92 -2.58
C GLY A 188 13.19 -10.61 -3.02
N ILE A 189 11.88 -10.52 -2.84
CA ILE A 189 11.09 -9.33 -3.13
C ILE A 189 10.37 -8.82 -1.88
N ASN A 190 10.06 -7.54 -1.85
CA ASN A 190 9.17 -6.87 -0.92
C ASN A 190 9.50 -7.00 0.56
N GLU A 191 9.61 -8.21 1.12
CA GLU A 191 9.70 -8.44 2.57
C GLU A 191 10.74 -9.51 2.91
N LEU A 192 11.36 -9.35 4.08
CA LEU A 192 12.27 -10.33 4.67
C LEU A 192 11.96 -10.48 6.15
N PHE A 193 11.82 -11.73 6.61
CA PHE A 193 11.53 -12.06 7.99
C PHE A 193 12.55 -13.03 8.60
N ALA A 194 12.94 -12.75 9.84
CA ALA A 194 13.75 -13.62 10.68
C ALA A 194 12.88 -14.31 11.73
N GLY A 195 12.88 -15.63 11.75
CA GLY A 195 12.21 -16.43 12.77
C GLY A 195 12.96 -16.40 14.11
N LEU A 196 12.20 -16.34 15.20
CA LEU A 196 12.72 -16.28 16.57
C LEU A 196 12.53 -17.63 17.27
N GLY A 197 13.64 -18.30 17.68
CA GLY A 197 13.60 -19.62 18.33
C GLY A 197 14.50 -19.76 19.55
N GLY A 198 15.36 -18.76 19.82
CA GLY A 198 16.27 -18.75 20.96
C GLY A 198 15.63 -18.38 22.30
N GLN A 199 16.31 -18.70 23.40
CA GLN A 199 15.93 -18.19 24.72
C GLN A 199 16.11 -16.67 24.78
N LEU A 200 17.14 -16.16 24.12
CA LEU A 200 17.35 -14.73 23.87
C LEU A 200 17.63 -14.55 22.37
N ASN A 201 16.85 -13.72 21.71
CA ASN A 201 16.98 -13.40 20.29
C ASN A 201 17.43 -11.95 20.12
N ASN A 202 18.57 -11.74 19.48
CA ASN A 202 19.06 -10.44 19.07
C ASN A 202 19.09 -10.42 17.53
N VAL A 203 18.30 -9.57 16.93
CA VAL A 203 18.20 -9.47 15.46
C VAL A 203 18.61 -8.06 15.04
N LYS A 204 19.53 -7.98 14.11
CA LYS A 204 19.94 -6.74 13.46
C LYS A 204 19.68 -6.84 11.96
N ILE A 205 18.96 -5.87 11.43
CA ILE A 205 18.69 -5.78 9.98
C ILE A 205 19.08 -4.36 9.54
N SER A 206 19.90 -4.27 8.52
CA SER A 206 20.31 -3.01 7.91
C SER A 206 20.18 -3.08 6.39
N GLY A 207 19.97 -1.94 5.74
CA GLY A 207 19.84 -1.91 4.29
C GLY A 207 19.84 -0.49 3.72
N ASN A 208 19.98 -0.40 2.40
CA ASN A 208 20.02 0.85 1.62
C ASN A 208 18.64 1.32 1.15
N TRP A 209 17.58 1.10 1.94
CA TRP A 209 16.21 1.52 1.64
C TRP A 209 15.79 2.67 2.56
N ALA A 210 15.34 3.79 1.97
CA ALA A 210 15.03 5.02 2.73
C ALA A 210 13.74 4.95 3.52
N ASP A 211 12.74 4.17 3.04
CA ASP A 211 11.40 4.08 3.64
C ASP A 211 11.07 2.64 4.08
N PRO A 212 11.80 2.06 5.07
CA PRO A 212 11.50 0.72 5.57
C PRO A 212 10.23 0.74 6.42
N SER A 213 9.40 -0.31 6.29
CA SER A 213 8.34 -0.61 7.25
C SER A 213 8.75 -1.82 8.07
N PHE A 214 8.75 -1.69 9.39
CA PHE A 214 9.07 -2.80 10.29
C PHE A 214 7.83 -3.62 10.58
N THR A 215 7.92 -4.92 10.30
CA THR A 215 6.80 -5.86 10.32
C THR A 215 7.14 -7.09 11.17
N GLY A 216 6.14 -7.92 11.43
CA GLY A 216 6.25 -9.08 12.30
C GLY A 216 5.58 -8.87 13.66
N ASN A 217 5.86 -9.74 14.62
CA ASN A 217 5.20 -9.72 15.92
C ASN A 217 5.76 -8.68 16.90
N PHE A 218 6.95 -8.17 16.61
CA PHE A 218 7.66 -7.24 17.49
C PHE A 218 8.23 -6.08 16.68
N LEU A 219 8.08 -4.87 17.21
CA LEU A 219 8.73 -3.69 16.68
C LEU A 219 10.19 -3.61 17.13
N PRO A 220 11.09 -2.97 16.36
CA PRO A 220 12.49 -2.83 16.72
C PRO A 220 12.65 -2.03 18.02
N THR A 221 13.57 -2.50 18.88
CA THR A 221 13.95 -1.81 20.12
C THR A 221 14.74 -0.54 19.84
N LYS A 222 15.57 -0.57 18.76
CA LYS A 222 16.30 0.58 18.23
C LYS A 222 16.14 0.63 16.73
N ARG A 223 15.99 1.84 16.21
CA ARG A 223 15.92 2.08 14.76
C ARG A 223 16.57 3.41 14.41
N GLU A 224 17.30 3.40 13.31
CA GLU A 224 17.84 4.58 12.67
C GLU A 224 17.47 4.53 11.21
N ILE A 225 16.86 5.59 10.70
CA ILE A 225 16.42 5.69 9.30
C ILE A 225 17.02 6.99 8.76
N THR A 226 17.70 6.87 7.63
CA THR A 226 18.34 7.99 6.92
C THR A 226 17.89 7.99 5.46
N ASN A 227 18.23 9.03 4.71
CA ASN A 227 17.95 9.07 3.28
C ASN A 227 18.66 7.96 2.49
N ASP A 228 19.78 7.44 3.01
CA ASP A 228 20.62 6.43 2.35
C ASP A 228 20.33 5.01 2.80
N GLY A 229 19.51 4.83 3.85
CA GLY A 229 19.16 3.51 4.34
C GLY A 229 18.72 3.47 5.80
N PHE A 230 18.71 2.27 6.35
CA PHE A 230 18.25 2.03 7.72
C PHE A 230 19.09 1.01 8.47
N THR A 231 19.03 1.08 9.80
CA THR A 231 19.49 0.05 10.73
C THR A 231 18.42 -0.15 11.79
N SER A 232 18.14 -1.39 12.12
CA SER A 232 17.12 -1.76 13.11
C SER A 232 17.60 -2.93 13.95
N GLU A 233 17.30 -2.90 15.27
CA GLU A 233 17.71 -3.91 16.23
C GLU A 233 16.52 -4.34 17.07
N TRP A 234 16.37 -5.65 17.23
CA TRP A 234 15.39 -6.28 18.12
C TRP A 234 16.10 -7.08 19.19
N ARG A 235 15.56 -7.03 20.39
CA ARG A 235 15.98 -7.90 21.48
C ARG A 235 14.74 -8.53 22.11
N VAL A 236 14.52 -9.81 21.81
CA VAL A 236 13.28 -10.52 22.15
C VAL A 236 13.62 -11.74 23.01
N PRO A 237 13.31 -11.71 24.31
CA PRO A 237 13.47 -12.87 25.20
C PRO A 237 12.37 -13.91 24.96
N LYS A 238 12.64 -15.18 25.25
CA LYS A 238 11.70 -16.31 25.08
C LYS A 238 10.34 -16.07 25.72
N VAL A 239 10.31 -15.44 26.88
CA VAL A 239 9.05 -15.15 27.58
C VAL A 239 8.09 -14.30 26.76
N ALA A 240 8.60 -13.40 25.89
CA ALA A 240 7.78 -12.59 25.00
C ALA A 240 7.19 -13.40 23.84
N THR A 241 7.78 -14.55 23.50
CA THR A 241 7.32 -15.43 22.42
C THR A 241 6.48 -16.62 22.91
N THR A 242 6.08 -16.66 24.17
CA THR A 242 5.40 -17.83 24.78
C THR A 242 4.03 -18.09 24.13
N ASN A 243 3.33 -17.05 23.72
CA ASN A 243 2.02 -17.14 23.07
C ASN A 243 2.08 -17.21 21.54
N VAL A 244 3.28 -17.30 20.97
CA VAL A 244 3.51 -17.32 19.53
C VAL A 244 4.39 -18.54 19.21
N SER A 245 4.03 -19.31 18.19
CA SER A 245 4.81 -20.48 17.80
C SER A 245 6.18 -20.06 17.25
N ALA A 246 7.24 -20.80 17.61
CA ALA A 246 8.57 -20.55 17.03
C ALA A 246 8.61 -20.92 15.55
N VAL A 247 9.29 -20.11 14.75
CA VAL A 247 9.60 -20.44 13.35
C VAL A 247 10.77 -21.42 13.36
N THR A 248 10.48 -22.69 13.25
CA THR A 248 11.47 -23.77 13.23
C THR A 248 11.62 -24.32 11.82
N PRO A 249 12.68 -25.08 11.48
CA PRO A 249 12.82 -25.72 10.18
C PRO A 249 11.64 -26.61 9.77
N ALA A 250 10.92 -27.17 10.77
CA ALA A 250 9.75 -28.00 10.52
C ALA A 250 8.47 -27.22 10.19
N THR A 251 8.43 -25.91 10.46
CA THR A 251 7.25 -25.06 10.27
C THR A 251 7.33 -24.18 9.02
N VAL A 252 8.52 -23.89 8.52
CA VAL A 252 8.72 -23.14 7.26
C VAL A 252 8.27 -24.01 6.07
N GLY A 253 7.56 -23.44 5.13
CA GLY A 253 7.05 -24.12 3.93
C GLY A 253 5.80 -24.99 4.15
N LYS A 254 5.35 -25.23 5.39
CA LYS A 254 4.11 -25.98 5.68
C LYS A 254 2.86 -25.09 5.75
N TYR A 255 3.02 -23.81 5.99
CA TYR A 255 1.93 -22.86 6.15
C TYR A 255 1.92 -21.87 5.00
N LYS A 256 0.74 -21.58 4.47
CA LYS A 256 0.58 -20.45 3.54
C LYS A 256 0.90 -19.15 4.27
N TYR A 257 1.36 -18.15 3.55
CA TYR A 257 1.74 -16.81 4.04
C TYR A 257 0.79 -16.23 5.11
N ASN A 258 -0.51 -16.47 5.01
CA ASN A 258 -1.54 -16.01 5.96
C ASN A 258 -1.53 -16.73 7.33
N ASP A 259 -0.93 -17.92 7.43
CA ASP A 259 -0.85 -18.68 8.69
C ASP A 259 0.41 -18.31 9.50
N ILE A 260 1.36 -17.61 8.88
CA ILE A 260 2.64 -17.21 9.47
C ILE A 260 2.46 -16.10 10.52
N ASP A 261 1.32 -15.43 10.57
CA ASP A 261 1.02 -14.37 11.56
C ASP A 261 1.01 -14.88 13.01
N ARG A 262 0.91 -16.19 13.22
CA ARG A 262 0.97 -16.83 14.55
C ARG A 262 2.40 -17.22 14.99
N ASN A 263 3.40 -17.12 14.12
CA ASN A 263 4.76 -17.53 14.40
C ASN A 263 5.63 -16.33 14.79
N ALA A 264 6.47 -16.51 15.81
CA ALA A 264 7.36 -15.46 16.30
C ALA A 264 8.40 -15.08 15.23
N LYS A 265 8.22 -13.92 14.62
CA LYS A 265 9.11 -13.36 13.59
C LYS A 265 9.25 -11.85 13.71
N VAL A 266 10.35 -11.34 13.24
CA VAL A 266 10.60 -9.91 13.02
C VAL A 266 11.08 -9.70 11.60
N GLY A 267 10.83 -8.55 11.03
CA GLY A 267 11.22 -8.33 9.65
C GLY A 267 11.09 -6.90 9.19
N VAL A 268 11.42 -6.71 7.93
CA VAL A 268 11.33 -5.44 7.23
C VAL A 268 10.59 -5.62 5.92
N SER A 269 9.73 -4.66 5.62
CA SER A 269 9.05 -4.52 4.33
C SER A 269 9.70 -3.36 3.57
N LEU A 270 10.02 -3.61 2.30
CA LEU A 270 10.61 -2.68 1.35
C LEU A 270 9.56 -2.16 0.36
N LEU A 271 8.30 -2.13 0.77
CA LEU A 271 7.20 -1.69 -0.07
C LEU A 271 7.36 -0.23 -0.48
N MET A 272 7.01 0.07 -1.72
CA MET A 272 6.97 1.45 -2.18
C MET A 272 5.89 2.22 -1.43
N PRO A 273 6.21 3.39 -0.82
CA PRO A 273 5.27 4.10 0.05
C PRO A 273 4.05 4.65 -0.71
N VAL A 274 4.19 4.91 -2.01
CA VAL A 274 3.10 5.48 -2.83
C VAL A 274 2.59 4.44 -3.82
N ASP A 275 1.38 3.94 -3.58
CA ASP A 275 0.65 3.14 -4.54
C ASP A 275 -0.30 4.01 -5.36
N ASN A 276 0.10 4.32 -6.60
CA ASN A 276 -0.64 5.19 -7.52
C ASN A 276 -2.08 4.71 -7.75
N TYR A 277 -2.29 3.39 -7.85
CA TYR A 277 -3.63 2.82 -8.09
C TYR A 277 -4.53 2.96 -6.86
N ARG A 278 -4.00 2.77 -5.65
CA ARG A 278 -4.74 3.03 -4.41
C ARG A 278 -5.14 4.50 -4.28
N MET A 279 -4.22 5.41 -4.59
CA MET A 279 -4.52 6.85 -4.55
C MET A 279 -5.55 7.22 -5.62
N ALA A 280 -5.44 6.69 -6.84
CA ALA A 280 -6.42 6.91 -7.90
C ALA A 280 -7.81 6.34 -7.55
N THR A 281 -7.87 5.15 -6.97
CA THR A 281 -9.12 4.55 -6.46
C THR A 281 -9.76 5.43 -5.39
N ARG A 282 -8.96 5.98 -4.47
CA ARG A 282 -9.44 6.93 -3.46
C ARG A 282 -9.96 8.22 -4.08
N ALA A 283 -9.24 8.78 -5.05
CA ALA A 283 -9.69 9.97 -5.79
C ALA A 283 -11.05 9.72 -6.44
N LEU A 284 -11.22 8.57 -7.10
CA LEU A 284 -12.46 8.21 -7.79
C LEU A 284 -13.66 8.07 -6.84
N LYS A 285 -13.45 7.65 -5.59
CA LYS A 285 -14.53 7.61 -4.57
C LYS A 285 -15.14 8.99 -4.28
N TYR A 286 -14.37 10.04 -4.45
CA TYR A 286 -14.85 11.43 -4.28
C TYR A 286 -15.44 12.03 -5.55
N ALA A 287 -15.36 11.34 -6.71
CA ALA A 287 -15.81 11.87 -8.00
C ALA A 287 -17.25 12.37 -7.99
N PHE A 288 -18.15 11.59 -7.41
CA PHE A 288 -19.58 11.96 -7.32
C PHE A 288 -19.79 13.30 -6.60
N LEU A 289 -19.13 13.50 -5.46
CA LEU A 289 -19.22 14.74 -4.69
C LEU A 289 -18.74 15.94 -5.52
N PHE A 290 -17.57 15.82 -6.17
CA PHE A 290 -16.99 16.91 -6.94
C PHE A 290 -17.82 17.28 -8.18
N ILE A 291 -18.35 16.29 -8.88
CA ILE A 291 -19.26 16.50 -10.02
C ILE A 291 -20.53 17.20 -9.55
N THR A 292 -21.12 16.73 -8.42
CA THR A 292 -22.33 17.34 -7.84
C THR A 292 -22.11 18.80 -7.49
N LEU A 293 -21.00 19.12 -6.84
CA LEU A 293 -20.67 20.49 -6.46
C LEU A 293 -20.48 21.41 -7.68
N THR A 294 -19.82 20.90 -8.70
CA THR A 294 -19.64 21.63 -9.95
C THR A 294 -20.98 21.87 -10.65
N PHE A 295 -21.83 20.85 -10.76
CA PHE A 295 -23.18 20.99 -11.36
C PHE A 295 -24.01 22.02 -10.58
N LEU A 296 -23.98 21.95 -9.26
CA LEU A 296 -24.72 22.89 -8.41
C LEU A 296 -24.22 24.32 -8.60
N SER A 297 -22.90 24.53 -8.74
CA SER A 297 -22.33 25.87 -8.98
C SER A 297 -22.80 26.46 -10.31
N TYR A 298 -22.86 25.66 -11.37
CA TYR A 298 -23.43 26.09 -12.67
C TYR A 298 -24.93 26.34 -12.58
N PHE A 299 -25.65 25.53 -11.83
CA PHE A 299 -27.10 25.71 -11.63
C PHE A 299 -27.43 26.98 -10.83
N ILE A 300 -26.70 27.26 -9.75
CA ILE A 300 -26.83 28.50 -8.97
C ILE A 300 -26.54 29.71 -9.87
N PHE A 301 -25.49 29.66 -10.67
CA PHE A 301 -25.21 30.74 -11.63
C PHE A 301 -26.36 30.97 -12.58
N GLU A 302 -26.95 29.92 -13.13
CA GLU A 302 -28.10 30.03 -14.04
C GLU A 302 -29.31 30.64 -13.35
N LEU A 303 -29.54 30.36 -12.07
CA LEU A 303 -30.62 30.90 -11.30
C LEU A 303 -30.42 32.42 -10.95
N THR A 304 -29.14 32.84 -10.81
CA THR A 304 -28.78 34.19 -10.39
C THR A 304 -28.45 35.11 -11.57
N ALA A 305 -28.25 34.57 -12.77
CA ALA A 305 -27.93 35.38 -13.95
C ALA A 305 -29.14 36.19 -14.44
N GLN A 306 -28.97 37.52 -14.52
CA GLN A 306 -30.03 38.45 -14.96
C GLN A 306 -30.44 38.25 -16.43
N ASP A 307 -29.55 37.70 -17.28
CA ASP A 307 -29.74 37.56 -18.73
C ASP A 307 -30.44 36.26 -19.18
N LYS A 308 -31.17 35.56 -18.32
CA LYS A 308 -31.88 34.28 -18.63
C LYS A 308 -31.09 33.30 -19.50
N LYS A 309 -29.74 33.28 -19.38
CA LYS A 309 -28.87 32.34 -20.10
C LYS A 309 -29.13 30.94 -19.56
N ARG A 310 -29.85 30.12 -20.35
CA ARG A 310 -30.15 28.73 -19.99
C ARG A 310 -29.00 27.84 -20.47
N ILE A 311 -28.36 27.14 -19.56
CA ILE A 311 -27.38 26.10 -19.89
C ILE A 311 -28.15 24.85 -20.30
N HIS A 312 -27.84 24.29 -21.48
CA HIS A 312 -28.52 23.09 -21.96
C HIS A 312 -28.07 21.86 -21.13
N PRO A 313 -28.97 20.92 -20.78
CA PRO A 313 -28.60 19.71 -20.02
C PRO A 313 -27.40 18.96 -20.60
N LEU A 314 -27.28 18.83 -21.93
CA LEU A 314 -26.13 18.19 -22.58
C LEU A 314 -24.78 18.85 -22.22
N GLN A 315 -24.77 20.16 -21.94
CA GLN A 315 -23.55 20.87 -21.53
C GLN A 315 -23.11 20.45 -20.12
N TYR A 316 -24.04 20.16 -19.21
CA TYR A 316 -23.73 19.58 -17.91
C TYR A 316 -23.13 18.17 -18.06
N LEU A 317 -23.66 17.35 -19.00
CA LEU A 317 -23.11 16.03 -19.27
C LEU A 317 -21.65 16.12 -19.79
N MET A 318 -21.37 17.09 -20.67
CA MET A 318 -20.01 17.33 -21.18
C MET A 318 -19.06 17.77 -20.08
N LEU A 319 -19.51 18.65 -19.15
CA LEU A 319 -18.73 19.06 -17.99
C LEU A 319 -18.43 17.89 -17.07
N GLY A 320 -19.44 17.08 -16.74
CA GLY A 320 -19.27 15.86 -15.92
C GLY A 320 -18.36 14.84 -16.59
N GLY A 321 -18.49 14.65 -17.91
CA GLY A 321 -17.60 13.80 -18.68
C GLY A 321 -16.15 14.27 -18.65
N ALA A 322 -15.90 15.58 -18.80
CA ALA A 322 -14.55 16.16 -18.65
C ALA A 322 -13.95 15.92 -17.27
N MET A 323 -14.76 16.04 -16.20
CA MET A 323 -14.32 15.73 -14.85
C MET A 323 -14.01 14.26 -14.64
N LEU A 324 -14.73 13.36 -15.29
CA LEU A 324 -14.46 11.92 -15.24
C LEU A 324 -13.17 11.54 -15.97
N ILE A 325 -12.86 12.21 -17.10
CA ILE A 325 -11.61 12.00 -17.84
C ILE A 325 -10.38 12.33 -16.98
N PHE A 326 -10.48 13.26 -16.03
CA PHE A 326 -9.42 13.54 -15.07
C PHE A 326 -8.87 12.26 -14.39
N TYR A 327 -9.77 11.37 -13.94
CA TYR A 327 -9.35 10.15 -13.24
C TYR A 327 -8.63 9.17 -14.17
N LEU A 328 -9.03 9.10 -15.42
CA LEU A 328 -8.35 8.29 -16.43
C LEU A 328 -6.95 8.87 -16.75
N LEU A 329 -6.87 10.19 -16.94
CA LEU A 329 -5.59 10.89 -17.15
C LEU A 329 -4.66 10.70 -15.94
N LEU A 330 -5.18 10.82 -14.72
CA LEU A 330 -4.43 10.64 -13.49
C LEU A 330 -3.78 9.25 -13.45
N VAL A 331 -4.55 8.19 -13.72
CA VAL A 331 -4.01 6.82 -13.76
C VAL A 331 -2.96 6.69 -14.86
N SER A 332 -3.29 7.07 -16.10
CA SER A 332 -2.41 6.90 -17.26
C SER A 332 -1.08 7.64 -17.10
N ILE A 333 -1.10 8.89 -16.61
CA ILE A 333 0.11 9.70 -16.44
C ILE A 333 0.92 9.20 -15.23
N SER A 334 0.25 8.74 -14.16
CA SER A 334 0.94 8.24 -12.96
C SER A 334 1.71 6.92 -13.17
N GLU A 335 1.48 6.22 -14.28
CA GLU A 335 2.29 5.06 -14.68
C GLU A 335 3.69 5.46 -15.15
N PHE A 336 3.86 6.69 -15.64
CA PHE A 336 5.12 7.19 -16.21
C PHE A 336 5.79 8.28 -15.35
N ALA A 337 5.02 8.99 -14.51
CA ALA A 337 5.48 10.11 -13.71
C ALA A 337 5.15 9.90 -12.21
N PRO A 338 5.84 10.60 -11.28
CA PRO A 338 5.45 10.62 -9.88
C PRO A 338 3.99 11.08 -9.72
N PHE A 339 3.27 10.50 -8.75
CA PHE A 339 1.84 10.77 -8.54
C PHE A 339 1.50 12.27 -8.44
N ALA A 340 2.30 13.04 -7.71
CA ALA A 340 2.11 14.48 -7.57
C ALA A 340 2.14 15.21 -8.92
N GLY A 341 3.12 14.90 -9.78
CA GLY A 341 3.23 15.46 -11.12
C GLY A 341 2.07 15.05 -12.02
N ALA A 342 1.71 13.76 -12.00
CA ALA A 342 0.56 13.24 -12.74
C ALA A 342 -0.75 13.94 -12.32
N TYR A 343 -0.93 14.15 -11.01
CA TYR A 343 -2.09 14.84 -10.47
C TYR A 343 -2.19 16.29 -10.97
N VAL A 344 -1.11 17.04 -10.84
CA VAL A 344 -1.08 18.46 -11.25
C VAL A 344 -1.34 18.60 -12.75
N ILE A 345 -0.74 17.76 -13.58
CA ILE A 345 -0.95 17.78 -15.04
C ILE A 345 -2.41 17.45 -15.37
N SER A 346 -2.96 16.38 -14.79
CA SER A 346 -4.35 15.97 -15.04
C SER A 346 -5.35 17.02 -14.57
N ALA A 347 -5.13 17.64 -13.41
CA ALA A 347 -5.96 18.71 -12.87
C ALA A 347 -5.89 19.96 -13.77
N ALA A 348 -4.70 20.38 -14.19
CA ALA A 348 -4.52 21.55 -15.05
C ALA A 348 -5.19 21.35 -16.41
N MET A 349 -5.06 20.18 -17.03
CA MET A 349 -5.72 19.85 -18.29
C MET A 349 -7.25 19.89 -18.15
N THR A 350 -7.80 19.32 -17.09
CA THR A 350 -9.25 19.27 -16.86
C THR A 350 -9.81 20.66 -16.53
N ILE A 351 -9.16 21.41 -15.64
CA ILE A 351 -9.54 22.80 -15.32
C ILE A 351 -9.47 23.66 -16.58
N GLY A 352 -8.40 23.57 -17.35
CA GLY A 352 -8.22 24.29 -18.60
C GLY A 352 -9.32 23.98 -19.61
N LEU A 353 -9.65 22.70 -19.80
CA LEU A 353 -10.72 22.28 -20.71
C LEU A 353 -12.09 22.83 -20.30
N ILE A 354 -12.46 22.68 -19.01
CA ILE A 354 -13.74 23.15 -18.49
C ILE A 354 -13.81 24.68 -18.55
N SER A 355 -12.74 25.39 -18.20
CA SER A 355 -12.68 26.85 -18.24
C SER A 355 -12.78 27.38 -19.68
N ALA A 356 -12.09 26.77 -20.62
CA ALA A 356 -12.20 27.10 -22.05
C ALA A 356 -13.61 26.84 -22.57
N TYR A 357 -14.19 25.68 -22.26
CA TYR A 357 -15.57 25.37 -22.63
C TYR A 357 -16.58 26.37 -22.06
N THR A 358 -16.41 26.72 -20.79
CA THR A 358 -17.26 27.74 -20.12
C THR A 358 -17.14 29.08 -20.81
N TYR A 359 -15.93 29.55 -21.12
CA TYR A 359 -15.69 30.84 -21.72
C TYR A 359 -16.22 30.90 -23.17
N PHE A 360 -15.90 29.92 -24.01
CA PHE A 360 -16.24 29.97 -25.41
C PHE A 360 -17.67 29.52 -25.73
N VAL A 361 -18.20 28.53 -25.02
CA VAL A 361 -19.46 27.88 -25.34
C VAL A 361 -20.60 28.34 -24.44
N ILE A 362 -20.38 28.34 -23.11
CA ILE A 362 -21.46 28.66 -22.15
C ILE A 362 -21.66 30.17 -22.07
N THR A 363 -20.59 30.95 -21.85
CA THR A 363 -20.68 32.41 -21.71
C THR A 363 -20.54 33.18 -23.01
N LYS A 364 -20.18 32.51 -24.11
CA LYS A 364 -19.97 33.11 -25.44
C LYS A 364 -19.06 34.33 -25.42
N ARG A 365 -18.00 34.30 -24.56
CA ARG A 365 -17.05 35.41 -24.31
C ARG A 365 -17.64 36.64 -23.59
N GLU A 366 -18.89 36.64 -23.20
CA GLU A 366 -19.56 37.84 -22.61
C GLU A 366 -19.35 37.92 -21.09
N ASN A 367 -19.13 36.83 -20.38
CA ASN A 367 -19.00 36.82 -18.93
C ASN A 367 -17.70 36.22 -18.43
N LEU A 368 -16.62 37.00 -18.50
CA LEU A 368 -15.28 36.55 -18.02
C LEU A 368 -15.30 36.35 -16.49
N ARG A 369 -16.08 37.16 -15.74
CA ARG A 369 -16.15 37.04 -14.27
C ARG A 369 -16.66 35.66 -13.83
N PHE A 370 -17.71 35.18 -14.49
CA PHE A 370 -18.23 33.83 -14.19
C PHE A 370 -17.22 32.74 -14.51
N THR A 371 -16.57 32.81 -15.69
CA THR A 371 -15.52 31.85 -16.07
C THR A 371 -14.40 31.82 -15.04
N THR A 372 -13.95 32.99 -14.57
CA THR A 372 -12.91 33.11 -13.54
C THR A 372 -13.35 32.48 -12.21
N ILE A 373 -14.59 32.74 -11.78
CA ILE A 373 -15.16 32.15 -10.53
C ILE A 373 -15.16 30.62 -10.64
N ILE A 374 -15.64 30.07 -11.74
CA ILE A 374 -15.66 28.62 -11.95
C ILE A 374 -14.24 28.03 -11.99
N THR A 375 -13.31 28.70 -12.65
CA THR A 375 -11.90 28.24 -12.71
C THR A 375 -11.28 28.20 -11.32
N ILE A 376 -11.48 29.24 -10.50
CA ILE A 376 -11.00 29.30 -9.11
C ILE A 376 -11.68 28.22 -8.27
N LEU A 377 -12.99 28.03 -8.41
CA LEU A 377 -13.72 26.98 -7.70
C LEU A 377 -13.17 25.59 -8.02
N LEU A 378 -12.97 25.28 -9.30
CA LEU A 378 -12.38 24.02 -9.72
C LEU A 378 -10.96 23.84 -9.18
N ALA A 379 -10.13 24.88 -9.25
CA ALA A 379 -8.77 24.85 -8.70
C ALA A 379 -8.78 24.55 -7.19
N LEU A 380 -9.67 25.18 -6.44
CA LEU A 380 -9.83 24.91 -5.00
C LEU A 380 -10.34 23.49 -4.73
N LEU A 381 -11.30 23.00 -5.51
CA LEU A 381 -11.81 21.63 -5.38
C LEU A 381 -10.70 20.60 -5.65
N TYR A 382 -9.92 20.76 -6.74
CA TYR A 382 -8.81 19.86 -7.04
C TYR A 382 -7.68 19.97 -5.99
N ALA A 383 -7.36 21.16 -5.50
CA ALA A 383 -6.40 21.33 -4.40
C ALA A 383 -6.88 20.61 -3.12
N PHE A 384 -8.16 20.76 -2.78
CA PHE A 384 -8.76 20.06 -1.63
C PHE A 384 -8.74 18.54 -1.81
N LEU A 385 -9.06 18.03 -3.01
CA LEU A 385 -8.93 16.59 -3.31
C LEU A 385 -7.50 16.10 -3.11
N TYR A 386 -6.51 16.84 -3.58
CA TYR A 386 -5.10 16.47 -3.40
C TYR A 386 -4.70 16.34 -1.93
N ILE A 387 -5.13 17.31 -1.10
CA ILE A 387 -4.88 17.26 0.36
C ILE A 387 -5.54 16.03 0.99
N LEU A 388 -6.79 15.70 0.60
CA LEU A 388 -7.49 14.50 1.06
C LEU A 388 -6.76 13.20 0.67
N LEU A 389 -6.08 13.19 -0.47
CA LEU A 389 -5.32 12.03 -0.93
C LEU A 389 -4.01 11.85 -0.15
N LEU A 390 -3.34 12.94 0.22
CA LEU A 390 -2.10 12.90 1.00
C LEU A 390 -2.34 12.51 2.45
N LEU A 391 -3.38 13.06 3.08
CA LEU A 391 -3.68 12.87 4.51
C LEU A 391 -4.64 11.69 4.73
N GLN A 392 -4.11 10.46 4.61
CA GLN A 392 -4.94 9.24 4.71
C GLN A 392 -5.71 9.15 6.02
N ASP A 393 -5.01 9.35 7.13
CA ASP A 393 -5.56 9.15 8.48
C ASP A 393 -6.58 10.25 8.86
N LEU A 394 -6.43 11.44 8.29
CA LEU A 394 -7.31 12.58 8.52
C LEU A 394 -8.38 12.78 7.44
N ALA A 395 -8.43 11.89 6.44
CA ALA A 395 -9.33 12.06 5.29
C ALA A 395 -10.82 12.12 5.68
N LEU A 396 -11.24 11.38 6.71
CA LEU A 396 -12.61 11.39 7.20
C LEU A 396 -12.92 12.75 7.86
N LEU A 397 -12.03 13.25 8.73
CA LEU A 397 -12.20 14.53 9.41
C LEU A 397 -12.22 15.70 8.42
N LEU A 398 -11.22 15.76 7.53
CA LEU A 398 -11.12 16.80 6.53
C LEU A 398 -12.26 16.75 5.50
N GLY A 399 -12.67 15.53 5.11
CA GLY A 399 -13.79 15.33 4.21
C GLY A 399 -15.12 15.80 4.80
N SER A 400 -15.40 15.48 6.05
CA SER A 400 -16.62 15.94 6.73
C SER A 400 -16.62 17.44 6.99
N LEU A 401 -15.49 18.01 7.43
CA LEU A 401 -15.34 19.44 7.61
C LEU A 401 -15.46 20.22 6.30
N GLY A 402 -14.80 19.72 5.24
CA GLY A 402 -14.91 20.30 3.90
C GLY A 402 -16.35 20.28 3.38
N LEU A 403 -17.05 19.15 3.53
CA LEU A 403 -18.46 19.06 3.15
C LEU A 403 -19.34 20.03 3.95
N PHE A 404 -19.11 20.18 5.24
CA PHE A 404 -19.81 21.16 6.09
C PHE A 404 -19.61 22.59 5.57
N VAL A 405 -18.35 22.98 5.29
CA VAL A 405 -18.03 24.31 4.74
C VAL A 405 -18.70 24.53 3.38
N ILE A 406 -18.66 23.51 2.51
CA ILE A 406 -19.30 23.59 1.19
C ILE A 406 -20.81 23.79 1.32
N ILE A 407 -21.49 23.03 2.19
CA ILE A 407 -22.93 23.19 2.43
C ILE A 407 -23.23 24.59 2.98
N ALA A 408 -22.42 25.10 3.91
CA ALA A 408 -22.60 26.45 4.46
C ALA A 408 -22.45 27.53 3.36
N VAL A 409 -21.47 27.37 2.46
CA VAL A 409 -21.30 28.31 1.32
C VAL A 409 -22.49 28.23 0.36
N ILE A 410 -23.01 27.05 0.07
CA ILE A 410 -24.18 26.83 -0.78
C ILE A 410 -25.40 27.49 -0.14
N MET A 411 -25.67 27.26 1.14
CA MET A 411 -26.79 27.91 1.87
C MET A 411 -26.66 29.42 1.83
N TYR A 412 -25.47 29.96 2.03
CA TYR A 412 -25.23 31.39 1.93
C TYR A 412 -25.46 31.95 0.51
N ALA A 413 -24.97 31.25 -0.50
CA ALA A 413 -25.11 31.63 -1.91
C ALA A 413 -26.58 31.61 -2.39
N THR A 414 -27.37 30.65 -1.87
CA THR A 414 -28.77 30.48 -2.25
C THR A 414 -29.77 31.30 -1.40
N ARG A 415 -29.28 32.02 -0.39
CA ARG A 415 -30.15 32.77 0.55
C ARG A 415 -31.07 33.79 -0.13
N ASN A 416 -30.67 34.37 -1.26
CA ASN A 416 -31.42 35.38 -2.01
C ASN A 416 -32.13 34.79 -3.25
N VAL A 417 -32.12 33.47 -3.40
CA VAL A 417 -32.82 32.81 -4.51
C VAL A 417 -34.30 32.70 -4.14
N ASP A 418 -35.13 33.30 -4.96
CA ASP A 418 -36.59 33.16 -4.84
C ASP A 418 -36.96 31.74 -5.37
N TRP A 419 -37.30 30.84 -4.42
CA TRP A 419 -37.70 29.47 -4.72
C TRP A 419 -39.17 29.36 -5.13
N TYR A 420 -40.00 30.34 -4.72
CA TYR A 420 -41.46 30.31 -4.89
C TYR A 420 -41.93 31.27 -5.98
N GLY A 421 -41.05 32.14 -6.52
CA GLY A 421 -41.40 33.03 -7.63
C GLY A 421 -42.37 34.16 -7.26
N GLU A 422 -42.42 34.55 -5.97
CA GLU A 422 -43.36 35.55 -5.45
C GLU A 422 -42.88 37.00 -5.56
N ASN A 423 -41.75 37.32 -6.23
CA ASN A 423 -41.26 38.67 -6.48
C ASN A 423 -41.10 39.01 -7.95
#